data_747c8ccfd11dd2792f6bccc04b1b9033
#
_entry.id   747c8ccfd11dd2792f6bccc04b1b9033
#
_cell.length_a   1.000
_cell.length_b   1.000
_cell.length_c   1.000
_cell.angle_alpha   90.00
_cell.angle_beta   90.00
_cell.angle_gamma   90.00
#
_symmetry.space_group_name_H-M   'P 1'
#
loop_
_entity.id
_entity.type
_entity.pdbx_description
1 polymer ?
#
loop_
_entity_poly.entity_id
_entity_poly.type
_entity_poly.pdbx_seq_one_letter_code
_entity_poly.pdbx_strand_id
1 'polypeptide(L)'
;METKKGFLELLFLTDEQEYTIDRYWERGGIFVLLLFILSVLPYSSKAQMSSDSLVQKIAGYIDAIQNFGDVLPQEKVYLHFDNTSYYQGDPIWFQCYVVTPGLNHPTELSKTLYVELLNPGGEIISKRVLPIRNGRCHSSFELTQLPFYSGFYEVRAYTKYMLNFGEEIIFSRVLPVFDKPANPGEYKAVSYTH
;
A
#
# COMPACT_ATOMS: atom_id res chain seq x y z
N MET A 1 -3.88 -70.02 11.62
CA MET A 1 -4.69 -70.67 12.68
C MET A 1 -3.80 -71.28 13.79
N GLU A 2 -2.56 -71.71 13.50
CA GLU A 2 -1.63 -72.27 14.48
C GLU A 2 -1.04 -71.25 15.44
N THR A 3 -0.81 -70.01 15.05
CA THR A 3 -0.24 -68.95 15.93
C THR A 3 -1.16 -68.51 17.05
N LYS A 4 -2.50 -68.71 16.91
CA LYS A 4 -3.49 -68.34 17.90
C LYS A 4 -3.57 -69.37 19.02
N LYS A 5 -3.36 -70.65 18.69
CA LYS A 5 -3.39 -71.75 19.70
C LYS A 5 -2.18 -71.66 20.66
N GLY A 6 -0.99 -71.37 20.16
CA GLY A 6 0.22 -71.24 21.00
C GLY A 6 0.16 -70.10 21.99
N PHE A 7 -0.54 -69.01 21.68
CA PHE A 7 -0.68 -67.88 22.59
C PHE A 7 -1.71 -68.10 23.69
N LEU A 8 -2.78 -68.85 23.41
CA LEU A 8 -3.83 -69.17 24.39
C LEU A 8 -3.39 -70.28 25.39
N GLU A 9 -2.58 -71.25 24.92
CA GLU A 9 -1.94 -72.23 25.83
C GLU A 9 -0.99 -71.56 26.86
N LEU A 10 -0.36 -70.45 26.52
CA LEU A 10 0.55 -69.70 27.41
C LEU A 10 -0.20 -68.98 28.53
N LEU A 11 -1.52 -68.80 28.41
CA LEU A 11 -2.37 -68.09 29.37
C LEU A 11 -3.14 -69.01 30.32
N PHE A 12 -2.99 -70.35 30.21
CA PHE A 12 -3.67 -71.37 31.10
C PHE A 12 -5.19 -71.19 31.12
N LEU A 13 -5.81 -70.86 29.99
CA LEU A 13 -7.27 -70.62 29.90
C LEU A 13 -8.01 -71.93 29.71
N THR A 14 -9.15 -72.07 30.35
CA THR A 14 -10.07 -73.25 30.18
C THR A 14 -10.88 -73.08 28.86
N ASP A 15 -11.40 -74.21 28.27
CA ASP A 15 -12.15 -74.21 27.06
C ASP A 15 -13.35 -73.23 27.04
N GLU A 16 -14.00 -73.02 28.17
CA GLU A 16 -15.07 -72.04 28.34
C GLU A 16 -14.57 -70.60 28.28
N GLN A 17 -13.37 -70.33 28.76
CA GLN A 17 -12.76 -69.02 28.69
C GLN A 17 -12.24 -68.70 27.26
N GLU A 18 -11.74 -69.70 26.56
CA GLU A 18 -11.33 -69.59 25.15
C GLU A 18 -12.50 -69.16 24.25
N TYR A 19 -13.69 -69.80 24.45
CA TYR A 19 -14.88 -69.41 23.72
C TYR A 19 -15.38 -67.99 23.99
N THR A 20 -15.27 -67.52 25.22
CA THR A 20 -15.62 -66.13 25.58
C THR A 20 -14.64 -65.13 25.02
N ILE A 21 -13.34 -65.40 25.01
CA ILE A 21 -12.30 -64.54 24.47
C ILE A 21 -12.43 -64.40 22.96
N ASP A 22 -12.68 -65.50 22.25
CA ASP A 22 -12.91 -65.45 20.79
C ASP A 22 -14.13 -64.59 20.40
N ARG A 23 -15.20 -64.63 21.21
CA ARG A 23 -16.39 -63.77 20.99
C ARG A 23 -16.09 -62.30 21.28
N TYR A 24 -15.22 -62.02 22.25
CA TYR A 24 -14.75 -60.66 22.50
C TYR A 24 -13.81 -60.15 21.43
N TRP A 25 -12.94 -61.01 20.86
CA TRP A 25 -12.05 -60.66 19.75
C TRP A 25 -12.84 -60.44 18.48
N GLU A 26 -13.84 -61.21 18.15
CA GLU A 26 -14.68 -60.98 16.99
C GLU A 26 -15.43 -59.64 17.09
N ARG A 27 -16.01 -59.31 18.23
CA ARG A 27 -16.76 -58.08 18.41
C ARG A 27 -15.82 -56.89 18.67
N GLY A 28 -14.79 -57.05 19.47
CA GLY A 28 -13.79 -56.03 19.77
C GLY A 28 -12.87 -55.75 18.59
N GLY A 29 -12.43 -56.78 17.87
CA GLY A 29 -11.62 -56.66 16.65
C GLY A 29 -12.32 -55.90 15.53
N ILE A 30 -13.63 -56.14 15.35
CA ILE A 30 -14.44 -55.37 14.39
C ILE A 30 -14.54 -53.89 14.81
N PHE A 31 -14.66 -53.64 16.12
CA PHE A 31 -14.71 -52.28 16.70
C PHE A 31 -13.40 -51.53 16.53
N VAL A 32 -12.27 -52.20 16.79
CA VAL A 32 -10.93 -51.63 16.58
C VAL A 32 -10.65 -51.40 15.11
N LEU A 33 -11.06 -52.32 14.25
CA LEU A 33 -10.94 -52.18 12.78
C LEU A 33 -11.80 -51.03 12.24
N LEU A 34 -13.01 -50.86 12.78
CA LEU A 34 -13.90 -49.73 12.44
C LEU A 34 -13.30 -48.40 12.93
N LEU A 35 -12.72 -48.34 14.13
CA LEU A 35 -12.03 -47.15 14.61
C LEU A 35 -10.78 -46.83 13.79
N PHE A 36 -10.03 -47.85 13.34
CA PHE A 36 -8.88 -47.67 12.47
C PHE A 36 -9.29 -47.17 11.08
N ILE A 37 -10.36 -47.71 10.49
CA ILE A 37 -10.93 -47.23 9.23
C ILE A 37 -11.42 -45.78 9.37
N LEU A 38 -12.05 -45.44 10.50
CA LEU A 38 -12.51 -44.09 10.77
C LEU A 38 -11.33 -43.10 10.95
N SER A 39 -10.20 -43.55 11.45
CA SER A 39 -8.97 -42.73 11.63
C SER A 39 -8.21 -42.52 10.29
N VAL A 40 -8.37 -43.46 9.35
CA VAL A 40 -7.71 -43.39 8.03
C VAL A 40 -8.59 -42.69 6.98
N LEU A 41 -9.88 -42.45 7.30
CA LEU A 41 -10.70 -41.62 6.43
C LEU A 41 -10.06 -40.22 6.33
N PRO A 42 -9.71 -39.77 5.13
CA PRO A 42 -9.16 -38.44 4.96
C PRO A 42 -10.19 -37.45 5.49
N TYR A 43 -9.88 -36.77 6.60
CA TYR A 43 -10.58 -35.56 6.99
C TYR A 43 -10.32 -34.53 5.90
N SER A 44 -11.14 -34.58 4.87
CA SER A 44 -11.20 -33.52 3.87
C SER A 44 -11.68 -32.26 4.60
N SER A 45 -10.72 -31.53 5.18
CA SER A 45 -11.02 -30.26 5.83
C SER A 45 -11.55 -29.30 4.78
N LYS A 46 -12.85 -29.01 4.83
CA LYS A 46 -13.49 -27.96 4.00
C LYS A 46 -12.83 -26.58 4.19
N ALA A 47 -11.98 -26.44 5.20
CA ALA A 47 -11.17 -25.26 5.47
C ALA A 47 -10.14 -24.98 4.35
N GLN A 48 -9.57 -25.98 3.71
CA GLN A 48 -8.60 -25.80 2.63
C GLN A 48 -9.25 -25.30 1.34
N MET A 49 -10.49 -25.72 1.07
CA MET A 49 -11.26 -25.26 -0.09
C MET A 49 -11.69 -23.80 0.00
N SER A 50 -11.85 -23.25 1.21
CA SER A 50 -12.23 -21.85 1.40
C SER A 50 -11.02 -20.89 1.26
N SER A 51 -9.82 -21.31 1.66
CA SER A 51 -8.60 -20.52 1.49
C SER A 51 -8.18 -20.40 0.02
N ASP A 52 -8.27 -21.48 -0.76
CA ASP A 52 -7.94 -21.49 -2.18
C ASP A 52 -8.90 -20.58 -2.98
N SER A 53 -10.19 -20.59 -2.64
CA SER A 53 -11.17 -19.71 -3.29
C SER A 53 -10.95 -18.24 -2.96
N LEU A 54 -10.48 -17.92 -1.74
CA LEU A 54 -10.12 -16.56 -1.32
C LEU A 54 -8.86 -16.10 -2.04
N VAL A 55 -7.83 -16.95 -2.09
CA VAL A 55 -6.57 -16.66 -2.81
C VAL A 55 -6.83 -16.40 -4.29
N GLN A 56 -7.67 -17.22 -4.94
CA GLN A 56 -8.06 -17.01 -6.34
C GLN A 56 -8.81 -15.69 -6.55
N LYS A 57 -9.70 -15.31 -5.64
CA LYS A 57 -10.39 -14.01 -5.71
C LYS A 57 -9.42 -12.86 -5.58
N ILE A 58 -8.49 -12.94 -4.62
CA ILE A 58 -7.45 -11.91 -4.42
C ILE A 58 -6.56 -11.80 -5.66
N ALA A 59 -6.12 -12.92 -6.22
CA ALA A 59 -5.34 -12.95 -7.46
C ALA A 59 -6.10 -12.28 -8.61
N GLY A 60 -7.39 -12.59 -8.78
CA GLY A 60 -8.24 -11.95 -9.79
C GLY A 60 -8.39 -10.43 -9.60
N TYR A 61 -8.45 -9.94 -8.37
CA TYR A 61 -8.44 -8.49 -8.11
C TYR A 61 -7.09 -7.85 -8.43
N ILE A 62 -5.98 -8.53 -8.11
CA ILE A 62 -4.63 -8.05 -8.43
C ILE A 62 -4.47 -7.95 -9.95
N ASP A 63 -4.85 -8.99 -10.69
CA ASP A 63 -4.80 -8.99 -12.15
C ASP A 63 -5.67 -7.88 -12.76
N ALA A 64 -6.87 -7.65 -12.19
CA ALA A 64 -7.75 -6.58 -12.64
C ALA A 64 -7.16 -5.18 -12.39
N ILE A 65 -6.49 -4.98 -11.24
CA ILE A 65 -5.81 -3.71 -10.91
C ILE A 65 -4.61 -3.49 -11.84
N GLN A 66 -3.82 -4.54 -12.12
CA GLN A 66 -2.69 -4.45 -13.04
C GLN A 66 -3.14 -4.13 -14.46
N ASN A 67 -4.14 -4.85 -14.97
CA ASN A 67 -4.74 -4.59 -16.29
C ASN A 67 -5.32 -3.16 -16.38
N PHE A 68 -5.94 -2.67 -15.30
CA PHE A 68 -6.44 -1.30 -15.26
C PHE A 68 -5.30 -0.28 -15.37
N GLY A 69 -4.19 -0.50 -14.67
CA GLY A 69 -3.00 0.35 -14.73
C GLY A 69 -2.35 0.38 -16.12
N ASP A 70 -2.40 -0.74 -16.86
CA ASP A 70 -1.86 -0.84 -18.22
C ASP A 70 -2.76 -0.14 -19.25
N VAL A 71 -4.08 -0.24 -19.08
CA VAL A 71 -5.07 0.39 -19.99
C VAL A 71 -5.22 1.88 -19.71
N LEU A 72 -5.16 2.29 -18.44
CA LEU A 72 -5.30 3.68 -17.99
C LEU A 72 -4.09 4.07 -17.12
N PRO A 73 -2.90 4.27 -17.74
CA PRO A 73 -1.70 4.64 -17.01
C PRO A 73 -1.93 5.98 -16.30
N GLN A 74 -1.68 6.00 -14.99
CA GLN A 74 -1.81 7.21 -14.18
C GLN A 74 -0.49 7.97 -14.13
N GLU A 75 -0.58 9.26 -13.85
CA GLU A 75 0.55 10.14 -13.55
C GLU A 75 0.49 10.61 -12.10
N LYS A 76 1.66 10.78 -11.52
CA LYS A 76 1.85 11.38 -10.20
C LYS A 76 2.84 12.52 -10.31
N VAL A 77 2.50 13.66 -9.73
CA VAL A 77 3.34 14.83 -9.68
C VAL A 77 3.93 14.98 -8.28
N TYR A 78 5.20 15.33 -8.21
CA TYR A 78 5.89 15.70 -6.98
C TYR A 78 6.71 16.96 -7.23
N LEU A 79 6.64 17.93 -6.30
CA LEU A 79 7.47 19.13 -6.29
C LEU A 79 8.46 19.08 -5.13
N HIS A 80 9.72 19.31 -5.46
CA HIS A 80 10.78 19.55 -4.50
C HIS A 80 11.05 21.04 -4.46
N PHE A 81 10.98 21.63 -3.27
CA PHE A 81 11.23 23.05 -3.04
C PHE A 81 12.62 23.25 -2.43
N ASP A 82 13.23 24.40 -2.72
CA ASP A 82 14.54 24.80 -2.16
C ASP A 82 14.48 25.07 -0.66
N ASN A 83 13.33 25.54 -0.15
CA ASN A 83 13.10 25.81 1.26
C ASN A 83 11.74 25.26 1.74
N THR A 84 11.59 25.19 3.06
CA THR A 84 10.32 24.81 3.72
C THR A 84 9.48 26.02 4.14
N SER A 85 10.09 27.21 4.15
CA SER A 85 9.47 28.48 4.50
C SER A 85 10.19 29.63 3.76
N TYR A 86 9.51 30.73 3.56
CA TYR A 86 9.98 31.87 2.76
C TYR A 86 9.68 33.17 3.48
N TYR A 87 10.42 34.21 3.10
CA TYR A 87 10.08 35.58 3.46
C TYR A 87 9.44 36.30 2.27
N GLN A 88 8.68 37.35 2.56
CA GLN A 88 8.21 38.27 1.53
C GLN A 88 9.38 38.77 0.68
N GLY A 89 9.23 38.67 -0.63
CA GLY A 89 10.26 39.06 -1.59
C GLY A 89 11.25 37.96 -1.95
N ASP A 90 11.21 36.80 -1.31
CA ASP A 90 12.01 35.67 -1.71
C ASP A 90 11.35 34.90 -2.86
N PRO A 91 12.12 34.36 -3.82
CA PRO A 91 11.58 33.46 -4.82
C PRO A 91 11.35 32.06 -4.22
N ILE A 92 10.25 31.44 -4.59
CA ILE A 92 9.97 30.01 -4.29
C ILE A 92 10.48 29.20 -5.47
N TRP A 93 11.67 28.61 -5.37
CA TRP A 93 12.20 27.72 -6.40
C TRP A 93 11.67 26.32 -6.23
N PHE A 94 11.34 25.67 -7.34
CA PHE A 94 10.88 24.29 -7.30
C PHE A 94 11.32 23.47 -8.50
N GLN A 95 11.61 22.20 -8.25
CA GLN A 95 11.84 21.15 -9.24
C GLN A 95 10.64 20.22 -9.24
N CYS A 96 10.08 19.98 -10.43
CA CYS A 96 8.95 19.08 -10.62
C CYS A 96 9.40 17.72 -11.15
N TYR A 97 8.73 16.68 -10.69
CA TYR A 97 8.85 15.31 -11.16
C TYR A 97 7.47 14.79 -11.53
N VAL A 98 7.33 14.26 -12.75
CA VAL A 98 6.12 13.62 -13.24
C VAL A 98 6.46 12.16 -13.50
N VAL A 99 5.84 11.27 -12.75
CA VAL A 99 6.19 9.85 -12.70
C VAL A 99 4.95 8.97 -12.78
N THR A 100 5.15 7.71 -13.17
CA THR A 100 4.11 6.69 -13.05
C THR A 100 4.00 6.22 -11.60
N PRO A 101 2.78 5.97 -11.07
CA PRO A 101 2.60 5.34 -9.75
C PRO A 101 3.30 3.97 -9.67
N GLY A 102 3.60 3.55 -8.45
CA GLY A 102 4.24 2.27 -8.19
C GLY A 102 5.76 2.35 -8.29
N LEU A 103 6.32 2.31 -9.48
CA LEU A 103 7.78 2.31 -9.68
C LEU A 103 8.40 3.71 -9.71
N ASN A 104 7.59 4.77 -9.72
CA ASN A 104 8.02 6.18 -9.83
C ASN A 104 8.97 6.43 -11.02
N HIS A 105 8.75 5.74 -12.13
CA HIS A 105 9.51 5.99 -13.35
C HIS A 105 9.08 7.31 -13.98
N PRO A 106 10.03 8.13 -14.47
CA PRO A 106 9.71 9.35 -15.21
C PRO A 106 8.78 9.05 -16.38
N THR A 107 7.71 9.84 -16.54
CA THR A 107 6.77 9.70 -17.65
C THR A 107 6.66 10.98 -18.44
N GLU A 108 6.32 10.86 -19.70
CA GLU A 108 5.97 11.93 -20.61
C GLU A 108 4.60 11.72 -21.26
N LEU A 109 3.70 11.01 -20.55
CA LEU A 109 2.33 10.83 -20.98
C LEU A 109 1.67 12.21 -21.22
N SER A 110 1.81 13.12 -20.25
CA SER A 110 1.49 14.52 -20.41
C SER A 110 2.73 15.34 -20.78
N LYS A 111 2.57 16.32 -21.66
CA LYS A 111 3.66 17.21 -22.09
C LYS A 111 3.70 18.54 -21.35
N THR A 112 2.67 18.81 -20.53
CA THR A 112 2.51 20.10 -19.87
C THR A 112 2.09 19.91 -18.42
N LEU A 113 2.83 20.56 -17.50
CA LEU A 113 2.51 20.68 -16.10
C LEU A 113 1.96 22.06 -15.79
N TYR A 114 0.88 22.10 -15.02
CA TYR A 114 0.31 23.32 -14.45
C TYR A 114 0.71 23.40 -12.99
N VAL A 115 1.27 24.55 -12.59
CA VAL A 115 1.62 24.82 -11.19
C VAL A 115 0.99 26.14 -10.80
N GLU A 116 0.24 26.13 -9.72
CA GLU A 116 -0.53 27.27 -9.23
C GLU A 116 -0.09 27.62 -7.81
N LEU A 117 0.04 28.92 -7.55
CA LEU A 117 0.27 29.47 -6.21
C LEU A 117 -1.02 30.13 -5.75
N LEU A 118 -1.53 29.70 -4.60
CA LEU A 118 -2.73 30.23 -3.96
C LEU A 118 -2.37 31.05 -2.73
N ASN A 119 -3.10 32.13 -2.52
CA ASN A 119 -2.97 32.93 -1.30
C ASN A 119 -3.69 32.23 -0.11
N PRO A 120 -3.53 32.73 1.13
CA PRO A 120 -4.24 32.20 2.30
C PRO A 120 -5.77 32.22 2.19
N GLY A 121 -6.32 33.00 1.28
CA GLY A 121 -7.77 33.03 0.98
C GLY A 121 -8.22 31.98 -0.02
N GLY A 122 -7.27 31.19 -0.58
CA GLY A 122 -7.57 30.15 -1.58
C GLY A 122 -7.68 30.68 -3.03
N GLU A 123 -7.29 31.93 -3.30
CA GLU A 123 -7.31 32.52 -4.64
C GLU A 123 -5.98 32.23 -5.36
N ILE A 124 -6.06 31.86 -6.63
CA ILE A 124 -4.87 31.66 -7.47
C ILE A 124 -4.25 33.02 -7.81
N ILE A 125 -3.09 33.28 -7.25
CA ILE A 125 -2.36 34.55 -7.45
C ILE A 125 -1.24 34.45 -8.49
N SER A 126 -0.77 33.27 -8.78
CA SER A 126 0.22 33.05 -9.83
C SER A 126 0.07 31.65 -10.43
N LYS A 127 0.37 31.53 -11.72
CA LYS A 127 0.30 30.25 -12.44
C LYS A 127 1.53 30.10 -13.36
N ARG A 128 2.07 28.88 -13.39
CA ARG A 128 3.12 28.47 -14.33
C ARG A 128 2.59 27.34 -15.20
N VAL A 129 2.90 27.40 -16.48
CA VAL A 129 2.63 26.36 -17.47
C VAL A 129 3.97 25.89 -18.01
N LEU A 130 4.38 24.68 -17.66
CA LEU A 130 5.73 24.21 -17.85
C LEU A 130 5.77 23.00 -18.79
N PRO A 131 6.70 22.98 -19.78
CA PRO A 131 6.90 21.79 -20.59
C PRO A 131 7.58 20.69 -19.78
N ILE A 132 7.05 19.47 -19.84
CA ILE A 132 7.64 18.28 -19.22
C ILE A 132 8.66 17.70 -20.22
N ARG A 133 9.88 17.43 -19.73
CA ARG A 133 10.95 16.77 -20.49
C ARG A 133 11.58 15.69 -19.62
N ASN A 134 11.55 14.44 -20.09
CA ASN A 134 12.01 13.29 -19.34
C ASN A 134 11.41 13.22 -17.92
N GLY A 135 10.11 13.51 -17.81
CA GLY A 135 9.38 13.54 -16.54
C GLY A 135 9.79 14.64 -15.58
N ARG A 136 10.45 15.72 -16.05
CA ARG A 136 10.96 16.80 -15.19
C ARG A 136 10.66 18.17 -15.77
N CYS A 137 10.51 19.15 -14.89
CA CYS A 137 10.53 20.57 -15.20
C CYS A 137 10.88 21.37 -13.94
N HIS A 138 11.20 22.64 -14.08
CA HIS A 138 11.53 23.53 -12.96
C HIS A 138 11.04 24.94 -13.23
N SER A 139 10.80 25.69 -12.17
CA SER A 139 10.45 27.13 -12.27
C SER A 139 10.56 27.79 -10.89
N SER A 140 10.10 29.03 -10.80
CA SER A 140 9.96 29.77 -9.55
C SER A 140 8.69 30.62 -9.53
N PHE A 141 8.26 30.96 -8.33
CA PHE A 141 7.30 32.03 -8.08
C PHE A 141 8.05 33.18 -7.40
N GLU A 142 7.94 34.38 -7.99
CA GLU A 142 8.48 35.59 -7.38
C GLU A 142 7.43 36.20 -6.46
N LEU A 143 7.75 36.31 -5.17
CA LEU A 143 6.87 36.90 -4.16
C LEU A 143 6.92 38.44 -4.11
N THR A 144 7.50 39.06 -5.14
CA THR A 144 7.75 40.50 -5.19
C THR A 144 6.69 41.32 -5.91
N GLN A 145 5.88 40.70 -6.78
CA GLN A 145 5.03 41.40 -7.76
C GLN A 145 3.60 41.69 -7.27
N LEU A 146 3.21 41.16 -6.12
CA LEU A 146 1.87 41.29 -5.56
C LEU A 146 1.95 41.68 -4.10
N PRO A 147 0.89 42.26 -3.51
CA PRO A 147 0.84 42.47 -2.08
C PRO A 147 0.77 41.11 -1.37
N PHE A 148 1.92 40.51 -1.16
CA PHE A 148 2.04 39.29 -0.38
C PHE A 148 2.01 39.64 1.10
N TYR A 149 0.98 39.17 1.77
CA TYR A 149 0.92 39.21 3.22
C TYR A 149 1.59 37.96 3.78
N SER A 150 2.10 38.03 5.00
CA SER A 150 2.51 36.83 5.73
C SER A 150 1.31 35.87 5.87
N GLY A 151 1.57 34.58 5.74
CA GLY A 151 0.53 33.58 5.81
C GLY A 151 0.91 32.25 5.19
N PHE A 152 -0.06 31.37 5.06
CA PHE A 152 0.11 30.02 4.49
C PHE A 152 -0.34 30.04 3.04
N TYR A 153 0.62 29.89 2.14
CA TYR A 153 0.38 29.80 0.69
C TYR A 153 0.35 28.35 0.27
N GLU A 154 -0.58 28.01 -0.61
CA GLU A 154 -0.68 26.67 -1.15
C GLU A 154 -0.10 26.62 -2.57
N VAL A 155 0.76 25.64 -2.84
CA VAL A 155 1.22 25.33 -4.19
C VAL A 155 0.53 24.05 -4.64
N ARG A 156 -0.22 24.13 -5.75
CA ARG A 156 -0.85 22.99 -6.41
C ARG A 156 -0.16 22.70 -7.73
N ALA A 157 -0.01 21.41 -8.06
CA ALA A 157 0.56 21.03 -9.35
C ALA A 157 -0.15 19.80 -9.92
N TYR A 158 -0.48 19.85 -11.21
CA TYR A 158 -1.22 18.82 -11.91
C TYR A 158 -0.98 18.87 -13.42
N THR A 159 -1.21 17.73 -14.07
CA THR A 159 -1.43 17.67 -15.51
C THR A 159 -2.93 17.67 -15.81
N LYS A 160 -3.34 18.09 -17.00
CA LYS A 160 -4.76 17.99 -17.38
C LYS A 160 -5.28 16.55 -17.36
N TYR A 161 -4.40 15.60 -17.65
CA TYR A 161 -4.74 14.19 -17.64
C TYR A 161 -5.09 13.70 -16.22
N MET A 162 -4.37 14.18 -15.20
CA MET A 162 -4.64 13.84 -13.78
C MET A 162 -6.05 14.25 -13.36
N LEU A 163 -6.60 15.33 -13.88
CA LEU A 163 -7.95 15.80 -13.50
C LEU A 163 -9.07 14.80 -13.82
N ASN A 164 -8.82 13.80 -14.68
CA ASN A 164 -9.76 12.73 -14.96
C ASN A 164 -9.92 11.72 -13.77
N PHE A 165 -9.00 11.75 -12.80
CA PHE A 165 -8.94 10.77 -11.70
C PHE A 165 -9.35 11.34 -10.34
N GLY A 166 -9.79 12.60 -10.30
CA GLY A 166 -10.23 13.28 -9.07
C GLY A 166 -9.23 14.32 -8.58
N GLU A 167 -9.69 15.17 -7.66
CA GLU A 167 -8.88 16.27 -7.12
C GLU A 167 -7.86 15.79 -6.08
N GLU A 168 -8.09 14.66 -5.45
CA GLU A 168 -7.23 14.08 -4.43
C GLU A 168 -5.86 13.63 -4.94
N ILE A 169 -5.69 13.46 -6.27
CA ILE A 169 -4.39 13.11 -6.87
C ILE A 169 -3.53 14.32 -7.22
N ILE A 170 -4.10 15.53 -7.13
CA ILE A 170 -3.37 16.77 -7.37
C ILE A 170 -2.31 16.94 -6.28
N PHE A 171 -1.08 17.25 -6.68
CA PHE A 171 -0.06 17.62 -5.70
C PHE A 171 -0.45 18.93 -5.02
N SER A 172 -0.45 18.94 -3.70
CA SER A 172 -0.65 20.13 -2.88
C SER A 172 0.38 20.21 -1.77
N ARG A 173 0.92 21.40 -1.54
CA ARG A 173 1.79 21.70 -0.39
C ARG A 173 1.57 23.11 0.09
N VAL A 174 1.40 23.25 1.39
CA VAL A 174 1.33 24.54 2.06
C VAL A 174 2.73 24.98 2.49
N LEU A 175 3.07 26.23 2.15
CA LEU A 175 4.34 26.88 2.45
C LEU A 175 4.07 28.13 3.30
N PRO A 176 4.68 28.26 4.49
CA PRO A 176 4.60 29.47 5.29
C PRO A 176 5.46 30.57 4.66
N VAL A 177 4.87 31.76 4.53
CA VAL A 177 5.54 32.98 4.10
C VAL A 177 5.49 33.99 5.26
N PHE A 178 6.65 34.45 5.68
CA PHE A 178 6.81 35.39 6.79
C PHE A 178 7.06 36.80 6.30
N ASP A 179 6.72 37.78 7.12
CA ASP A 179 7.09 39.17 6.88
C ASP A 179 8.62 39.30 6.90
N LYS A 180 9.16 40.13 5.99
CA LYS A 180 10.56 40.45 6.00
C LYS A 180 10.82 41.38 7.17
N PRO A 181 11.77 41.05 8.06
CA PRO A 181 12.01 41.88 9.22
C PRO A 181 12.56 43.26 8.84
N ALA A 182 12.13 44.26 9.59
CA ALA A 182 12.53 45.61 9.38
C ALA A 182 14.04 45.85 9.59
N ASN A 183 14.67 45.04 10.46
CA ASN A 183 16.10 45.12 10.79
C ASN A 183 16.80 43.76 10.67
N PRO A 184 17.52 43.49 9.58
CA PRO A 184 18.18 42.19 9.35
C PRO A 184 19.22 41.79 10.43
N GLY A 185 19.66 42.73 11.29
CA GLY A 185 20.64 42.49 12.36
C GLY A 185 20.05 41.93 13.67
N GLU A 186 18.74 41.88 13.83
CA GLU A 186 18.11 41.42 15.07
C GLU A 186 17.83 39.89 15.11
N TYR A 187 18.17 39.16 14.06
CA TYR A 187 18.03 37.69 14.05
C TYR A 187 19.09 37.04 14.93
N LYS A 188 18.69 36.61 16.09
CA LYS A 188 19.42 35.56 16.77
C LYS A 188 19.01 34.23 16.12
N ALA A 189 19.92 33.64 15.36
CA ALA A 189 19.74 32.28 14.89
C ALA A 189 19.45 31.41 16.11
N VAL A 190 18.23 30.83 16.17
CA VAL A 190 17.89 29.83 17.18
C VAL A 190 18.58 28.54 16.74
N SER A 191 19.79 28.31 17.28
CA SER A 191 20.47 27.03 17.11
C SER A 191 19.74 25.99 17.97
N TYR A 192 19.01 25.08 17.34
CA TYR A 192 18.57 23.87 18.02
C TYR A 192 19.75 22.92 18.09
N THR A 193 20.40 22.87 19.24
CA THR A 193 21.34 21.80 19.59
C THR A 193 20.48 20.56 19.93
N HIS A 194 20.60 19.53 19.14
CA HIS A 194 20.10 18.20 19.44
C HIS A 194 21.04 17.47 20.40
#